data_28d30fe685d497f02345c6a652a3def9
#
_entry.id   28d30fe685d497f02345c6a652a3def9
#
_cell.length_a   1.000
_cell.length_b   1.000
_cell.length_c   1.000
_cell.angle_alpha   90.00
_cell.angle_beta   90.00
_cell.angle_gamma   90.00
#
_symmetry.space_group_name_H-M   'P 1'
#
loop_
_entity.id
_entity.type
_entity.pdbx_description
1 polymer ?
#
loop_
_entity_poly.entity_id
_entity_poly.type
_entity_poly.pdbx_seq_one_letter_code
_entity_poly.pdbx_strand_id
1 'polypeptide(L)'
;MKKDIILAGVGGQGILSIATVIGEAAMAEGWNIKQAEVHGMSQRGGDVQSNLRLSTEPIASDLIAKGGADVIISLEPMEALRYLEYLKKDGWVVTSTVPFVNIPNDPAEEELNNQLAALPNCVSLNVEQLAKDAGAPLQAANMVLLGAAIPMLDIEFEKIEAGIRRIFARKGEEVIEKNLAAVRAGYDNSIKK
;
A
#
# COMPACT_ATOMS: atom_id res chain seq x y z
N MET A 1 -10.82 -9.14 15.50
CA MET A 1 -9.66 -8.61 14.78
C MET A 1 -9.95 -7.19 14.30
N LYS A 2 -8.95 -6.31 14.26
CA LYS A 2 -9.07 -4.94 13.74
C LYS A 2 -7.75 -4.53 13.10
N LYS A 3 -7.79 -3.92 11.90
CA LYS A 3 -6.63 -3.39 11.21
C LYS A 3 -6.96 -2.01 10.63
N ASP A 4 -6.22 -1.00 11.04
CA ASP A 4 -6.33 0.37 10.58
C ASP A 4 -5.12 0.71 9.67
N ILE A 5 -5.37 1.06 8.41
CA ILE A 5 -4.36 1.22 7.37
C ILE A 5 -4.46 2.62 6.78
N ILE A 6 -3.37 3.37 6.77
CA ILE A 6 -3.23 4.57 5.95
C ILE A 6 -2.60 4.17 4.62
N LEU A 7 -3.30 4.44 3.55
CA LEU A 7 -2.77 4.35 2.19
C LEU A 7 -2.43 5.76 1.72
N ALA A 8 -1.21 5.96 1.24
CA ALA A 8 -0.75 7.26 0.80
C ALA A 8 0.03 7.18 -0.52
N GLY A 9 0.18 8.30 -1.18
CA GLY A 9 0.93 8.42 -2.42
C GLY A 9 0.54 9.64 -3.22
N VAL A 10 0.90 9.62 -4.50
CA VAL A 10 0.63 10.69 -5.45
C VAL A 10 -0.45 10.25 -6.43
N GLY A 11 -1.33 11.16 -6.80
CA GLY A 11 -2.43 10.91 -7.73
C GLY A 11 -1.95 10.29 -9.05
N GLY A 12 -2.52 9.16 -9.42
CA GLY A 12 -2.16 8.37 -10.59
C GLY A 12 -1.33 7.11 -10.30
N GLN A 13 -0.78 6.92 -9.10
CA GLN A 13 0.03 5.75 -8.73
C GLN A 13 -0.80 4.48 -8.44
N GLY A 14 -2.13 4.57 -8.35
CA GLY A 14 -2.98 3.40 -8.16
C GLY A 14 -3.13 2.92 -6.72
N ILE A 15 -2.99 3.81 -5.75
CA ILE A 15 -3.21 3.54 -4.32
C ILE A 15 -4.59 2.92 -4.04
N LEU A 16 -5.63 3.39 -4.73
CA LEU A 16 -6.97 2.85 -4.58
C LEU A 16 -7.11 1.40 -5.02
N SER A 17 -6.30 0.95 -5.96
CA SER A 17 -6.29 -0.45 -6.37
C SER A 17 -5.81 -1.35 -5.21
N ILE A 18 -4.86 -0.89 -4.41
CA ILE A 18 -4.41 -1.58 -3.19
C ILE A 18 -5.59 -1.71 -2.21
N ALA A 19 -6.27 -0.58 -1.92
CA ALA A 19 -7.45 -0.58 -1.04
C ALA A 19 -8.54 -1.55 -1.52
N THR A 20 -8.80 -1.55 -2.84
CA THR A 20 -9.82 -2.42 -3.45
C THR A 20 -9.47 -3.90 -3.26
N VAL A 21 -8.22 -4.30 -3.49
CA VAL A 21 -7.78 -5.70 -3.32
C VAL A 21 -7.85 -6.14 -1.86
N ILE A 22 -7.35 -5.32 -0.94
CA ILE A 22 -7.43 -5.60 0.51
C ILE A 22 -8.89 -5.70 0.95
N GLY A 23 -9.74 -4.77 0.50
CA GLY A 23 -11.16 -4.76 0.81
C GLY A 23 -11.88 -6.00 0.31
N GLU A 24 -11.62 -6.42 -0.93
CA GLU A 24 -12.20 -7.63 -1.52
C GLU A 24 -11.81 -8.89 -0.74
N ALA A 25 -10.53 -8.99 -0.32
CA ALA A 25 -10.05 -10.10 0.48
C ALA A 25 -10.72 -10.13 1.87
N ALA A 26 -10.83 -8.98 2.53
CA ALA A 26 -11.45 -8.85 3.84
C ALA A 26 -12.98 -9.11 3.81
N MET A 27 -13.69 -8.64 2.77
CA MET A 27 -15.13 -8.94 2.59
C MET A 27 -15.38 -10.42 2.40
N ALA A 28 -14.50 -11.13 1.69
CA ALA A 28 -14.61 -12.56 1.50
C ALA A 28 -14.49 -13.36 2.82
N GLU A 29 -13.83 -12.77 3.83
CA GLU A 29 -13.74 -13.31 5.20
C GLU A 29 -14.90 -12.83 6.12
N GLY A 30 -15.84 -12.07 5.58
CA GLY A 30 -16.97 -11.55 6.35
C GLY A 30 -16.65 -10.36 7.25
N TRP A 31 -15.53 -9.65 6.99
CA TRP A 31 -15.15 -8.50 7.80
C TRP A 31 -15.88 -7.22 7.37
N ASN A 32 -16.10 -6.34 8.35
CA ASN A 32 -16.59 -5.00 8.09
C ASN A 32 -15.45 -4.12 7.56
N ILE A 33 -15.80 -3.25 6.58
CA ILE A 33 -14.86 -2.33 5.95
C ILE A 33 -15.42 -0.94 5.99
N LYS A 34 -14.58 0.04 6.30
CA LYS A 34 -14.81 1.45 6.02
C LYS A 34 -13.62 2.07 5.34
N GLN A 35 -13.88 2.91 4.37
CA GLN A 35 -12.86 3.67 3.66
C GLN A 35 -13.28 5.13 3.54
N ALA A 36 -12.34 6.03 3.81
CA ALA A 36 -12.47 7.46 3.53
C ALA A 36 -11.22 7.92 2.76
N GLU A 37 -11.43 8.59 1.65
CA GLU A 37 -10.38 9.10 0.79
C GLU A 37 -10.35 10.62 0.83
N VAL A 38 -9.14 11.17 0.91
CA VAL A 38 -8.87 12.60 0.79
C VAL A 38 -7.85 12.78 -0.32
N HIS A 39 -8.19 13.60 -1.29
CA HIS A 39 -7.27 14.01 -2.35
C HIS A 39 -7.45 15.49 -2.65
N GLY A 40 -6.38 16.13 -3.12
CA GLY A 40 -6.45 17.49 -3.62
C GLY A 40 -7.28 17.61 -4.90
N MET A 41 -7.57 18.84 -5.33
CA MET A 41 -8.27 19.11 -6.58
C MET A 41 -7.48 18.67 -7.83
N SER A 42 -6.17 18.46 -7.69
CA SER A 42 -5.30 17.91 -8.73
C SER A 42 -5.44 16.40 -8.77
N GLN A 43 -6.00 15.85 -9.83
CA GLN A 43 -6.15 14.39 -10.01
C GLN A 43 -4.84 13.68 -10.35
N ARG A 44 -3.78 14.40 -10.67
CA ARG A 44 -2.44 13.88 -10.96
C ARG A 44 -1.38 14.72 -10.27
N GLY A 45 -0.40 14.07 -9.66
CA GLY A 45 0.71 14.73 -8.98
C GLY A 45 0.38 15.36 -7.62
N GLY A 46 -0.88 15.34 -7.18
CA GLY A 46 -1.28 15.78 -5.85
C GLY A 46 -1.27 14.65 -4.83
N ASP A 47 -1.15 15.01 -3.56
CA ASP A 47 -1.25 14.10 -2.42
C ASP A 47 -2.61 13.35 -2.42
N VAL A 48 -2.54 12.06 -2.16
CA VAL A 48 -3.70 11.18 -1.96
C VAL A 48 -3.53 10.42 -0.67
N GLN A 49 -4.50 10.56 0.22
CA GLN A 49 -4.61 9.79 1.46
C GLN A 49 -5.92 8.99 1.47
N SER A 50 -5.83 7.72 1.86
CA SER A 50 -7.01 6.90 2.12
C SER A 50 -6.88 6.22 3.48
N ASN A 51 -7.92 6.38 4.31
CA ASN A 51 -8.10 5.63 5.54
C ASN A 51 -8.85 4.35 5.20
N LEU A 52 -8.23 3.20 5.39
CA LEU A 52 -8.87 1.90 5.21
C LEU A 52 -8.93 1.17 6.55
N ARG A 53 -10.14 0.86 7.00
CA ARG A 53 -10.39 0.21 8.28
C ARG A 53 -11.08 -1.13 8.08
N LEU A 54 -10.49 -2.16 8.64
CA LEU A 54 -10.98 -3.54 8.59
C LEU A 54 -11.28 -4.02 10.02
N SER A 55 -12.40 -4.71 10.23
CA SER A 55 -12.74 -5.26 11.53
C SER A 55 -13.74 -6.42 11.44
N THR A 56 -13.62 -7.39 12.35
CA THR A 56 -14.67 -8.40 12.58
C THR A 56 -15.88 -7.82 13.28
N GLU A 57 -15.72 -6.65 13.95
CA GLU A 57 -16.79 -5.93 14.64
C GLU A 57 -17.22 -4.69 13.84
N PRO A 58 -18.43 -4.14 14.09
CA PRO A 58 -18.87 -2.91 13.43
C PRO A 58 -17.91 -1.74 13.65
N ILE A 59 -17.62 -0.99 12.58
CA ILE A 59 -16.73 0.17 12.60
C ILE A 59 -17.57 1.45 12.72
N ALA A 60 -17.39 2.22 13.79
CA ALA A 60 -18.17 3.44 14.02
C ALA A 60 -17.74 4.59 13.09
N SER A 61 -16.43 4.85 12.94
CA SER A 61 -15.88 5.94 12.13
C SER A 61 -15.05 5.39 10.98
N ASP A 62 -15.06 6.05 9.84
CA ASP A 62 -14.21 5.78 8.68
C ASP A 62 -12.83 6.45 8.76
N LEU A 63 -12.62 7.40 9.69
CA LEU A 63 -11.34 8.06 9.90
C LEU A 63 -10.51 7.36 10.97
N ILE A 64 -9.20 7.30 10.73
CA ILE A 64 -8.18 6.80 11.67
C ILE A 64 -7.62 8.01 12.43
N ALA A 65 -7.63 7.93 13.75
CA ALA A 65 -7.04 8.97 14.59
C ALA A 65 -5.49 8.93 14.52
N LYS A 66 -4.83 10.06 14.82
CA LYS A 66 -3.38 10.11 14.99
C LYS A 66 -2.93 9.08 16.03
N GLY A 67 -1.85 8.35 15.71
CA GLY A 67 -1.37 7.24 16.53
C GLY A 67 -2.25 5.99 16.48
N GLY A 68 -3.21 5.90 15.55
CA GLY A 68 -4.17 4.79 15.45
C GLY A 68 -3.92 3.79 14.33
N ALA A 69 -3.04 4.10 13.37
CA ALA A 69 -2.77 3.23 12.23
C ALA A 69 -1.82 2.08 12.58
N ASP A 70 -2.19 0.87 12.20
CA ASP A 70 -1.34 -0.31 12.31
C ASP A 70 -0.27 -0.35 11.23
N VAL A 71 -0.62 0.15 10.02
CA VAL A 71 0.27 0.15 8.85
C VAL A 71 0.06 1.42 8.03
N ILE A 72 1.16 1.98 7.54
CA ILE A 72 1.17 2.97 6.45
C ILE A 72 1.70 2.27 5.22
N ILE A 73 0.94 2.28 4.12
CA ILE A 73 1.33 1.75 2.81
C ILE A 73 1.39 2.93 1.84
N SER A 74 2.57 3.29 1.36
CA SER A 74 2.74 4.44 0.48
C SER A 74 3.61 4.12 -0.74
N LEU A 75 3.12 4.45 -1.93
CA LEU A 75 3.92 4.37 -3.17
C LEU A 75 4.94 5.50 -3.29
N GLU A 76 4.86 6.49 -2.42
CA GLU A 76 5.72 7.66 -2.43
C GLU A 76 6.39 7.81 -1.04
N PRO A 77 7.73 7.78 -0.94
CA PRO A 77 8.46 7.78 0.33
C PRO A 77 8.22 9.05 1.17
N MET A 78 8.11 10.22 0.55
CA MET A 78 7.83 11.47 1.27
C MET A 78 6.42 11.46 1.90
N GLU A 79 5.43 10.91 1.19
CA GLU A 79 4.09 10.75 1.74
C GLU A 79 4.05 9.72 2.87
N ALA A 80 4.85 8.65 2.80
CA ALA A 80 5.01 7.73 3.93
C ALA A 80 5.48 8.46 5.20
N LEU A 81 6.49 9.31 5.07
CA LEU A 81 7.03 10.11 6.18
C LEU A 81 6.03 11.18 6.67
N ARG A 82 5.27 11.79 5.77
CA ARG A 82 4.24 12.80 6.10
C ARG A 82 3.17 12.26 7.03
N TYR A 83 2.78 11.00 6.86
CA TYR A 83 1.70 10.37 7.63
C TYR A 83 2.17 9.62 8.88
N LEU A 84 3.45 9.69 9.27
CA LEU A 84 3.98 9.03 10.48
C LEU A 84 3.24 9.39 11.76
N GLU A 85 2.66 10.59 11.84
CA GLU A 85 1.85 11.01 13.00
C GLU A 85 0.61 10.14 13.24
N TYR A 86 0.14 9.42 12.20
CA TYR A 86 -0.97 8.48 12.30
C TYR A 86 -0.54 7.09 12.76
N LEU A 87 0.76 6.76 12.67
CA LEU A 87 1.27 5.43 12.96
C LEU A 87 1.30 5.13 14.48
N LYS A 88 0.91 3.94 14.87
CA LYS A 88 1.13 3.41 16.22
C LYS A 88 2.63 3.25 16.49
N LYS A 89 3.02 3.17 17.78
CA LYS A 89 4.43 2.98 18.17
C LYS A 89 5.03 1.69 17.64
N ASP A 90 4.23 0.64 17.52
CA ASP A 90 4.58 -0.69 17.00
C ASP A 90 4.09 -0.92 15.56
N GLY A 91 3.56 0.14 14.93
CA GLY A 91 3.08 0.10 13.56
C GLY A 91 4.19 -0.03 12.53
N TRP A 92 3.82 -0.39 11.31
CA TRP A 92 4.73 -0.62 10.19
C TRP A 92 4.58 0.41 9.09
N VAL A 93 5.69 0.74 8.46
CA VAL A 93 5.72 1.50 7.20
C VAL A 93 6.14 0.57 6.08
N VAL A 94 5.37 0.54 4.99
CA VAL A 94 5.70 -0.18 3.76
C VAL A 94 5.66 0.82 2.62
N THR A 95 6.81 1.05 1.96
CA THR A 95 6.91 2.13 0.97
C THR A 95 7.90 1.82 -0.16
N SER A 96 7.85 2.66 -1.20
CA SER A 96 8.87 2.69 -2.26
C SER A 96 10.14 3.38 -1.78
N THR A 97 11.29 3.02 -2.35
CA THR A 97 12.55 3.76 -2.20
C THR A 97 12.69 4.89 -3.21
N VAL A 98 11.88 4.88 -4.28
CA VAL A 98 11.99 5.83 -5.40
C VAL A 98 10.95 6.92 -5.23
N PRO A 99 11.35 8.19 -5.05
CA PRO A 99 10.43 9.32 -4.92
C PRO A 99 9.84 9.72 -6.28
N PHE A 100 8.63 10.27 -6.23
CA PHE A 100 8.00 10.92 -7.38
C PHE A 100 8.38 12.41 -7.39
N VAL A 101 9.46 12.75 -8.07
CA VAL A 101 9.95 14.13 -8.14
C VAL A 101 9.07 14.96 -9.07
N ASN A 102 8.33 15.93 -8.52
CA ASN A 102 7.43 16.81 -9.27
C ASN A 102 7.70 18.31 -9.05
N ILE A 103 8.55 18.68 -8.10
CA ILE A 103 8.98 20.05 -7.86
C ILE A 103 10.50 20.13 -7.64
N PRO A 104 11.15 21.28 -7.95
CA PRO A 104 12.61 21.41 -7.84
C PRO A 104 13.16 21.30 -6.43
N ASN A 105 12.33 21.48 -5.41
CA ASN A 105 12.72 21.51 -4.00
C ASN A 105 12.37 20.23 -3.26
N ASP A 106 12.05 19.15 -3.97
CA ASP A 106 11.83 17.84 -3.34
C ASP A 106 13.12 17.37 -2.64
N PRO A 107 13.02 16.74 -1.46
CA PRO A 107 14.18 16.15 -0.78
C PRO A 107 14.89 15.15 -1.67
N ALA A 108 16.20 15.05 -1.52
CA ALA A 108 16.99 14.05 -2.26
C ALA A 108 16.55 12.63 -1.86
N GLU A 109 16.56 11.71 -2.83
CA GLU A 109 16.22 10.30 -2.62
C GLU A 109 17.01 9.68 -1.47
N GLU A 110 18.31 9.98 -1.37
CA GLU A 110 19.18 9.49 -0.29
C GLU A 110 18.71 9.96 1.09
N GLU A 111 18.29 11.22 1.21
CA GLU A 111 17.78 11.78 2.48
C GLU A 111 16.49 11.07 2.92
N LEU A 112 15.55 10.88 2.01
CA LEU A 112 14.30 10.16 2.28
C LEU A 112 14.57 8.70 2.69
N ASN A 113 15.45 8.00 1.98
CA ASN A 113 15.80 6.63 2.28
C ASN A 113 16.53 6.49 3.63
N ASN A 114 17.36 7.46 4.02
CA ASN A 114 18.00 7.50 5.34
C ASN A 114 16.97 7.69 6.46
N GLN A 115 15.98 8.56 6.27
CA GLN A 115 14.88 8.75 7.24
C GLN A 115 14.04 7.47 7.38
N LEU A 116 13.71 6.80 6.27
CA LEU A 116 12.97 5.53 6.30
C LEU A 116 13.76 4.41 6.99
N ALA A 117 15.07 4.33 6.74
CA ALA A 117 15.94 3.34 7.36
C ALA A 117 16.11 3.52 8.88
N ALA A 118 15.88 4.74 9.38
CA ALA A 118 15.89 5.02 10.81
C ALA A 118 14.60 4.59 11.55
N LEU A 119 13.54 4.23 10.82
CA LEU A 119 12.29 3.76 11.43
C LEU A 119 12.46 2.33 11.96
N PRO A 120 11.90 2.03 13.16
CA PRO A 120 12.06 0.70 13.77
C PRO A 120 11.40 -0.42 12.96
N ASN A 121 10.28 -0.13 12.32
CA ASN A 121 9.46 -1.09 11.56
C ASN A 121 9.18 -0.51 10.17
N CYS A 122 10.11 -0.70 9.24
CA CYS A 122 9.98 -0.22 7.87
C CYS A 122 10.41 -1.26 6.84
N VAL A 123 9.58 -1.45 5.84
CA VAL A 123 9.91 -2.17 4.60
C VAL A 123 9.91 -1.15 3.47
N SER A 124 11.08 -0.86 2.92
CA SER A 124 11.25 0.01 1.76
C SER A 124 11.86 -0.77 0.60
N LEU A 125 11.23 -0.71 -0.58
CA LEU A 125 11.61 -1.51 -1.75
C LEU A 125 11.58 -0.64 -3.02
N ASN A 126 12.45 -0.94 -3.97
CA ASN A 126 12.29 -0.40 -5.32
C ASN A 126 11.19 -1.19 -6.04
N VAL A 127 9.94 -0.74 -5.85
CA VAL A 127 8.75 -1.45 -6.35
C VAL A 127 8.66 -1.48 -7.87
N GLU A 128 9.19 -0.47 -8.55
CA GLU A 128 9.22 -0.42 -10.01
C GLU A 128 10.21 -1.43 -10.58
N GLN A 129 11.40 -1.53 -9.99
CA GLN A 129 12.40 -2.51 -10.41
C GLN A 129 11.90 -3.94 -10.15
N LEU A 130 11.30 -4.20 -8.99
CA LEU A 130 10.72 -5.51 -8.67
C LEU A 130 9.58 -5.90 -9.61
N ALA A 131 8.70 -4.95 -9.99
CA ALA A 131 7.67 -5.21 -10.99
C ALA A 131 8.28 -5.61 -12.33
N LYS A 132 9.29 -4.88 -12.79
CA LYS A 132 10.02 -5.18 -14.03
C LYS A 132 10.69 -6.56 -13.99
N ASP A 133 11.37 -6.89 -12.90
CA ASP A 133 12.07 -8.16 -12.72
C ASP A 133 11.09 -9.34 -12.67
N ALA A 134 9.87 -9.11 -12.18
CA ALA A 134 8.77 -10.08 -12.19
C ALA A 134 8.06 -10.20 -13.56
N GLY A 135 8.50 -9.47 -14.59
CA GLY A 135 7.85 -9.45 -15.91
C GLY A 135 6.49 -8.75 -15.92
N ALA A 136 6.20 -7.95 -14.89
CA ALA A 136 4.98 -7.17 -14.79
C ALA A 136 5.17 -5.75 -15.37
N PRO A 137 4.10 -5.08 -15.81
CA PRO A 137 4.19 -3.69 -16.27
C PRO A 137 4.44 -2.75 -15.07
N LEU A 138 5.03 -1.56 -15.35
CA LEU A 138 5.29 -0.55 -14.31
C LEU A 138 4.04 -0.18 -13.48
N GLN A 139 2.86 -0.22 -14.09
CA GLN A 139 1.60 0.03 -13.42
C GLN A 139 1.30 -0.99 -12.31
N ALA A 140 1.94 -2.17 -12.34
CA ALA A 140 1.81 -3.19 -11.30
C ALA A 140 2.76 -2.97 -10.10
N ALA A 141 3.53 -1.86 -10.06
CA ALA A 141 4.33 -1.48 -8.89
C ALA A 141 3.50 -1.34 -7.60
N ASN A 142 2.23 -0.91 -7.73
CA ASN A 142 1.29 -0.88 -6.61
C ASN A 142 0.98 -2.30 -6.08
N MET A 143 0.96 -3.32 -6.93
CA MET A 143 0.77 -4.72 -6.50
C MET A 143 2.03 -5.28 -5.84
N VAL A 144 3.23 -4.87 -6.26
CA VAL A 144 4.47 -5.19 -5.52
C VAL A 144 4.39 -4.63 -4.10
N LEU A 145 3.99 -3.37 -3.96
CA LEU A 145 3.85 -2.73 -2.65
C LEU A 145 2.79 -3.44 -1.79
N LEU A 146 1.65 -3.80 -2.37
CA LEU A 146 0.64 -4.61 -1.69
C LEU A 146 1.23 -5.92 -1.18
N GLY A 147 1.97 -6.64 -2.04
CA GLY A 147 2.64 -7.89 -1.66
C GLY A 147 3.56 -7.71 -0.46
N ALA A 148 4.36 -6.64 -0.47
CA ALA A 148 5.26 -6.31 0.64
C ALA A 148 4.52 -6.00 1.95
N ALA A 149 3.27 -5.54 1.88
CA ALA A 149 2.46 -5.21 3.05
C ALA A 149 1.71 -6.42 3.64
N ILE A 150 1.50 -7.49 2.90
CA ILE A 150 0.68 -8.65 3.33
C ILE A 150 1.06 -9.17 4.73
N PRO A 151 2.36 -9.34 5.08
CA PRO A 151 2.73 -9.84 6.41
C PRO A 151 2.23 -8.97 7.58
N MET A 152 1.90 -7.69 7.32
CA MET A 152 1.42 -6.73 8.31
C MET A 152 -0.11 -6.59 8.33
N LEU A 153 -0.84 -7.25 7.42
CA LEU A 153 -2.28 -7.06 7.24
C LEU A 153 -3.14 -8.05 8.02
N ASP A 154 -2.56 -9.13 8.56
CA ASP A 154 -3.28 -10.27 9.14
C ASP A 154 -4.29 -10.92 8.16
N ILE A 155 -3.99 -10.84 6.87
CA ILE A 155 -4.73 -11.48 5.78
C ILE A 155 -3.79 -12.49 5.11
N GLU A 156 -4.25 -13.70 4.90
CA GLU A 156 -3.46 -14.73 4.22
C GLU A 156 -3.18 -14.36 2.76
N PHE A 157 -2.00 -14.74 2.27
CA PHE A 157 -1.58 -14.45 0.89
C PHE A 157 -2.60 -14.95 -0.14
N GLU A 158 -3.13 -16.14 0.05
CA GLU A 158 -4.11 -16.79 -0.83
C GLU A 158 -5.42 -16.00 -0.94
N LYS A 159 -5.80 -15.28 0.11
CA LYS A 159 -7.01 -14.41 0.10
C LYS A 159 -6.79 -13.18 -0.78
N ILE A 160 -5.59 -12.61 -0.71
CA ILE A 160 -5.19 -11.50 -1.60
C ILE A 160 -5.13 -11.98 -3.06
N GLU A 161 -4.53 -13.16 -3.35
CA GLU A 161 -4.55 -13.75 -4.70
C GLU A 161 -5.99 -13.92 -5.22
N ALA A 162 -6.87 -14.49 -4.41
CA ALA A 162 -8.27 -14.65 -4.78
C ALA A 162 -8.97 -13.32 -5.05
N GLY A 163 -8.67 -12.28 -4.26
CA GLY A 163 -9.15 -10.92 -4.48
C GLY A 163 -8.70 -10.35 -5.81
N ILE A 164 -7.42 -10.49 -6.14
CA ILE A 164 -6.85 -10.05 -7.43
C ILE A 164 -7.55 -10.76 -8.58
N ARG A 165 -7.71 -12.08 -8.53
CA ARG A 165 -8.40 -12.84 -9.58
C ARG A 165 -9.83 -12.36 -9.79
N ARG A 166 -10.57 -12.05 -8.73
CA ARG A 166 -11.94 -11.50 -8.82
C ARG A 166 -11.99 -10.12 -9.45
N ILE A 167 -11.14 -9.20 -8.98
CA ILE A 167 -11.13 -7.80 -9.43
C ILE A 167 -10.71 -7.70 -10.89
N PHE A 168 -9.69 -8.47 -11.29
CA PHE A 168 -9.14 -8.41 -12.65
C PHE A 168 -9.77 -9.43 -13.62
N ALA A 169 -10.78 -10.22 -13.20
CA ALA A 169 -11.41 -11.25 -14.02
C ALA A 169 -11.81 -10.78 -15.42
N ARG A 170 -12.33 -9.53 -15.52
CA ARG A 170 -12.76 -8.96 -16.82
C ARG A 170 -11.61 -8.46 -17.70
N LYS A 171 -10.38 -8.40 -17.17
CA LYS A 171 -9.19 -7.92 -17.90
C LYS A 171 -8.39 -9.02 -18.57
N GLY A 172 -8.76 -10.27 -18.34
CA GLY A 172 -8.13 -11.46 -18.91
C GLY A 172 -6.99 -12.04 -18.06
N GLU A 173 -6.70 -13.33 -18.30
CA GLU A 173 -5.77 -14.12 -17.49
C GLU A 173 -4.34 -13.55 -17.51
N GLU A 174 -3.87 -13.02 -18.64
CA GLU A 174 -2.53 -12.40 -18.72
C GLU A 174 -2.36 -11.25 -17.74
N VAL A 175 -3.39 -10.40 -17.57
CA VAL A 175 -3.36 -9.28 -16.62
C VAL A 175 -3.37 -9.80 -15.19
N ILE A 176 -4.16 -10.83 -14.90
CA ILE A 176 -4.20 -11.47 -13.59
C ILE A 176 -2.82 -12.00 -13.23
N GLU A 177 -2.22 -12.83 -14.07
CA GLU A 177 -0.92 -13.47 -13.79
C GLU A 177 0.21 -12.44 -13.60
N LYS A 178 0.22 -11.35 -14.37
CA LYS A 178 1.19 -10.24 -14.18
C LYS A 178 1.02 -9.54 -12.83
N ASN A 179 -0.22 -9.32 -12.37
CA ASN A 179 -0.47 -8.73 -11.06
C ASN A 179 -0.10 -9.71 -9.93
N LEU A 180 -0.38 -10.99 -10.08
CA LEU A 180 0.02 -12.02 -9.11
C LEU A 180 1.54 -12.14 -9.01
N ALA A 181 2.26 -12.13 -10.15
CA ALA A 181 3.72 -12.12 -10.15
C ALA A 181 4.29 -10.90 -9.39
N ALA A 182 3.69 -9.72 -9.60
CA ALA A 182 4.08 -8.50 -8.89
C ALA A 182 3.84 -8.61 -7.37
N VAL A 183 2.67 -9.07 -6.94
CA VAL A 183 2.37 -9.28 -5.50
C VAL A 183 3.35 -10.27 -4.89
N ARG A 184 3.61 -11.38 -5.55
CA ARG A 184 4.55 -12.41 -5.07
C ARG A 184 5.96 -11.84 -4.92
N ALA A 185 6.43 -11.06 -5.90
CA ALA A 185 7.73 -10.39 -5.83
C ALA A 185 7.83 -9.45 -4.63
N GLY A 186 6.78 -8.70 -4.32
CA GLY A 186 6.73 -7.85 -3.13
C GLY A 186 6.77 -8.65 -1.84
N TYR A 187 5.93 -9.68 -1.73
CA TYR A 187 5.85 -10.56 -0.56
C TYR A 187 7.19 -11.23 -0.26
N ASP A 188 7.81 -11.86 -1.26
CA ASP A 188 9.09 -12.57 -1.12
C ASP A 188 10.25 -11.65 -0.69
N ASN A 189 10.17 -10.36 -1.02
CA ASN A 189 11.19 -9.38 -0.64
C ASN A 189 10.92 -8.70 0.71
N SER A 190 9.70 -8.74 1.23
CA SER A 190 9.35 -8.19 2.56
C SER A 190 9.80 -9.09 3.71
N ILE A 191 9.68 -10.40 3.56
CA ILE A 191 10.02 -11.39 4.60
C ILE A 191 11.52 -11.72 4.68
N LYS A 192 12.32 -11.24 3.74
CA LYS A 192 13.80 -11.44 3.74
C LYS A 192 14.56 -10.41 4.59
N LYS A 193 13.87 -9.46 5.19
CA LYS A 193 14.40 -8.49 6.16
C LYS A 193 13.95 -8.87 7.56
#